data_cd33b0e9474d9ed26e8c852d99ae7ae6
#
_entry.id   cd33b0e9474d9ed26e8c852d99ae7ae6
#
_cell.length_a   1.000
_cell.length_b   1.000
_cell.length_c   1.000
_cell.angle_alpha   90.00
_cell.angle_beta   90.00
_cell.angle_gamma   90.00
#
_symmetry.space_group_name_H-M   'P 1'
#
loop_
_entity.id
_entity.type
_entity.pdbx_description
1 polymer ?
#
loop_
_entity_poly.entity_id
_entity_poly.type
_entity_poly.pdbx_seq_one_letter_code
_entity_poly.pdbx_strand_id
1 'polypeptide(L)'
;MISFRPVTEYDLPMLAEWLARPHWRQWWGDPETELGYIKDMLGGSDTTMPFIFQLDGEDKGYIQVWSIGNQQGTEWVKEYPWLELLPGEAVGVDLSLAHPDEMSRGLGSKTLQVFVRKLRRDGHTRIIIDPDPGNHRAVRAYEKTGFKVIDDLIGRTGDSLIMEHHVSSDPVPAKDGMSS
;
A
#
# COMPACT_ATOMS: atom_id res chain seq x y z
N MET A 1 14.88 -12.81 1.51
CA MET A 1 14.30 -11.97 2.60
C MET A 1 13.72 -10.69 2.01
N ILE A 2 12.51 -10.29 2.41
CA ILE A 2 11.91 -9.02 1.94
C ILE A 2 12.39 -7.88 2.84
N SER A 3 12.86 -6.81 2.21
CA SER A 3 13.31 -5.58 2.88
C SER A 3 12.75 -4.35 2.18
N PHE A 4 12.82 -3.19 2.85
CA PHE A 4 12.34 -1.91 2.35
C PHE A 4 13.44 -0.87 2.50
N ARG A 5 13.72 -0.13 1.46
CA ARG A 5 14.59 1.04 1.50
C ARG A 5 13.83 2.28 1.05
N PRO A 6 14.08 3.45 1.65
CA PRO A 6 13.48 4.69 1.17
C PRO A 6 13.84 4.94 -0.30
N VAL A 7 12.90 5.51 -1.05
CA VAL A 7 13.18 6.04 -2.39
C VAL A 7 14.10 7.25 -2.26
N THR A 8 15.01 7.38 -3.20
CA THR A 8 15.91 8.52 -3.33
C THR A 8 15.81 9.13 -4.75
N GLU A 9 16.38 10.29 -4.96
CA GLU A 9 16.42 10.91 -6.28
C GLU A 9 17.13 10.03 -7.34
N TYR A 10 18.07 9.19 -6.91
CA TYR A 10 18.77 8.25 -7.79
C TYR A 10 17.86 7.15 -8.35
N ASP A 11 16.71 6.90 -7.72
CA ASP A 11 15.73 5.91 -8.16
C ASP A 11 14.78 6.45 -9.23
N LEU A 12 14.70 7.76 -9.42
CA LEU A 12 13.73 8.37 -10.34
C LEU A 12 13.81 7.85 -11.77
N PRO A 13 14.99 7.61 -12.39
CA PRO A 13 15.05 7.01 -13.73
C PRO A 13 14.45 5.61 -13.79
N MET A 14 14.73 4.77 -12.78
CA MET A 14 14.18 3.43 -12.68
C MET A 14 12.65 3.47 -12.47
N LEU A 15 12.17 4.35 -11.61
CA LEU A 15 10.74 4.52 -11.35
C LEU A 15 10.00 5.05 -12.58
N ALA A 16 10.59 5.97 -13.34
CA ALA A 16 10.03 6.43 -14.62
C ALA A 16 9.85 5.27 -15.61
N GLU A 17 10.82 4.36 -15.69
CA GLU A 17 10.74 3.17 -16.52
C GLU A 17 9.62 2.22 -16.03
N TRP A 18 9.51 1.97 -14.70
CA TRP A 18 8.47 1.11 -14.15
C TRP A 18 7.06 1.69 -14.37
N LEU A 19 6.88 2.98 -14.12
CA LEU A 19 5.61 3.68 -14.31
C LEU A 19 5.12 3.63 -15.76
N ALA A 20 6.04 3.58 -16.73
CA ALA A 20 5.70 3.47 -18.15
C ALA A 20 5.24 2.05 -18.56
N ARG A 21 5.45 1.04 -17.73
CA ARG A 21 5.07 -0.35 -18.02
C ARG A 21 3.54 -0.51 -18.04
N PRO A 22 2.98 -1.35 -18.96
CA PRO A 22 1.53 -1.48 -19.13
C PRO A 22 0.77 -1.82 -17.86
N HIS A 23 1.29 -2.72 -17.00
CA HIS A 23 0.62 -3.13 -15.76
C HIS A 23 0.62 -2.03 -14.69
N TRP A 24 1.55 -1.09 -14.72
CA TRP A 24 1.52 0.11 -13.89
C TRP A 24 0.51 1.13 -14.42
N ARG A 25 0.59 1.45 -15.72
CA ARG A 25 -0.30 2.43 -16.35
C ARG A 25 -1.77 2.07 -16.22
N GLN A 26 -2.08 0.78 -16.24
CA GLN A 26 -3.46 0.30 -16.11
C GLN A 26 -4.11 0.72 -14.79
N TRP A 27 -3.35 0.74 -13.69
CA TRP A 27 -3.89 0.92 -12.34
C TRP A 27 -3.40 2.19 -11.64
N TRP A 28 -2.25 2.72 -12.01
CA TRP A 28 -1.70 3.94 -11.41
C TRP A 28 -2.02 5.20 -12.22
N GLY A 29 -2.12 5.10 -13.53
CA GLY A 29 -2.47 6.20 -14.41
C GLY A 29 -1.31 6.74 -15.22
N ASP A 30 -1.28 8.07 -15.41
CA ASP A 30 -0.27 8.72 -16.24
C ASP A 30 1.12 8.70 -15.60
N PRO A 31 2.13 8.13 -16.29
CA PRO A 31 3.48 7.98 -15.71
C PRO A 31 4.17 9.28 -15.31
N GLU A 32 3.98 10.36 -16.06
CA GLU A 32 4.60 11.66 -15.76
C GLU A 32 3.97 12.29 -14.52
N THR A 33 2.65 12.19 -14.39
CA THR A 33 1.91 12.66 -13.22
C THR A 33 2.33 11.91 -11.97
N GLU A 34 2.38 10.57 -12.01
CA GLU A 34 2.78 9.74 -10.89
C GLU A 34 4.23 9.98 -10.48
N LEU A 35 5.15 10.15 -11.45
CA LEU A 35 6.53 10.51 -11.14
C LEU A 35 6.64 11.90 -10.49
N GLY A 36 5.76 12.83 -10.88
CA GLY A 36 5.63 14.14 -10.25
C GLY A 36 5.28 14.03 -8.77
N TYR A 37 4.32 13.20 -8.41
CA TYR A 37 3.96 12.95 -6.99
C TYR A 37 5.13 12.37 -6.19
N ILE A 38 5.89 11.43 -6.77
CA ILE A 38 7.07 10.88 -6.09
C ILE A 38 8.13 11.97 -5.86
N LYS A 39 8.34 12.88 -6.81
CA LYS A 39 9.23 14.04 -6.63
C LYS A 39 8.75 14.95 -5.51
N ASP A 40 7.45 15.20 -5.41
CA ASP A 40 6.85 16.00 -4.33
C ASP A 40 7.07 15.35 -2.95
N MET A 41 6.96 14.01 -2.88
CA MET A 41 7.28 13.25 -1.66
C MET A 41 8.76 13.42 -1.27
N LEU A 42 9.69 13.33 -2.23
CA LEU A 42 11.12 13.50 -1.98
C LEU A 42 11.47 14.95 -1.61
N GLY A 43 10.77 15.91 -2.17
CA GLY A 43 10.93 17.35 -1.88
C GLY A 43 10.28 17.80 -0.57
N GLY A 44 9.48 16.94 0.07
CA GLY A 44 8.81 17.23 1.34
C GLY A 44 7.52 18.04 1.22
N SER A 45 7.01 18.28 0.01
CA SER A 45 5.69 18.91 -0.21
C SER A 45 4.54 17.94 -0.08
N ASP A 46 4.80 16.63 -0.17
CA ASP A 46 3.88 15.55 0.15
C ASP A 46 4.45 14.72 1.32
N THR A 47 3.61 14.36 2.29
CA THR A 47 4.00 13.61 3.48
C THR A 47 4.00 12.09 3.28
N THR A 48 3.59 11.62 2.13
CA THR A 48 3.64 10.19 1.75
C THR A 48 5.08 9.69 1.79
N MET A 49 5.29 8.51 2.32
CA MET A 49 6.61 7.88 2.44
C MET A 49 6.76 6.76 1.40
N PRO A 50 7.57 6.98 0.34
CA PRO A 50 7.80 6.01 -0.71
C PRO A 50 8.99 5.10 -0.39
N PHE A 51 8.86 3.81 -0.73
CA PHE A 51 9.89 2.78 -0.55
C PHE A 51 10.04 1.93 -1.80
N ILE A 52 11.27 1.48 -2.05
CA ILE A 52 11.53 0.33 -2.90
C ILE A 52 11.53 -0.91 -2.02
N PHE A 53 10.75 -1.93 -2.38
CA PHE A 53 10.88 -3.21 -1.72
C PHE A 53 11.81 -4.14 -2.51
N GLN A 54 12.55 -4.93 -1.76
CA GLN A 54 13.58 -5.82 -2.28
C GLN A 54 13.28 -7.26 -1.86
N LEU A 55 13.67 -8.19 -2.70
CA LEU A 55 13.77 -9.61 -2.37
C LEU A 55 15.23 -10.02 -2.50
N ASP A 56 15.82 -10.43 -1.38
CA ASP A 56 17.23 -10.85 -1.30
C ASP A 56 18.22 -9.81 -1.88
N GLY A 57 17.90 -8.52 -1.65
CA GLY A 57 18.72 -7.39 -2.08
C GLY A 57 18.44 -6.89 -3.50
N GLU A 58 17.57 -7.55 -4.25
CA GLU A 58 17.15 -7.11 -5.59
C GLU A 58 15.88 -6.25 -5.52
N ASP A 59 15.88 -5.12 -6.21
CA ASP A 59 14.72 -4.22 -6.32
C ASP A 59 13.60 -4.91 -7.09
N LYS A 60 12.42 -5.08 -6.45
CA LYS A 60 11.30 -5.86 -6.97
C LYS A 60 10.02 -5.05 -7.15
N GLY A 61 9.96 -3.86 -6.63
CA GLY A 61 8.81 -2.99 -6.79
C GLY A 61 8.79 -1.82 -5.82
N TYR A 62 7.68 -1.15 -5.82
CA TYR A 62 7.42 0.08 -5.09
C TYR A 62 6.27 -0.11 -4.10
N ILE A 63 6.40 0.49 -2.93
CA ILE A 63 5.35 0.54 -1.93
C ILE A 63 5.40 1.88 -1.20
N GLN A 64 4.25 2.45 -0.89
CA GLN A 64 4.16 3.71 -0.15
C GLN A 64 3.14 3.62 0.96
N VAL A 65 3.31 4.48 1.96
CA VAL A 65 2.35 4.70 3.05
C VAL A 65 2.03 6.19 3.14
N TRP A 66 0.75 6.51 3.24
CA TRP A 66 0.25 7.88 3.30
C TRP A 66 -0.79 8.04 4.41
N SER A 67 -0.90 9.23 4.98
CA SER A 67 -1.80 9.54 6.07
C SER A 67 -3.17 9.99 5.56
N ILE A 68 -4.24 9.35 6.03
CA ILE A 68 -5.61 9.82 5.76
C ILE A 68 -5.79 11.25 6.29
N GLY A 69 -5.39 11.51 7.54
CA GLY A 69 -5.55 12.82 8.16
C GLY A 69 -4.83 13.95 7.41
N ASN A 70 -3.67 13.67 6.82
CA ASN A 70 -2.94 14.65 6.03
C ASN A 70 -3.59 14.95 4.67
N GLN A 71 -4.45 14.06 4.16
CA GLN A 71 -5.20 14.28 2.93
C GLN A 71 -6.56 14.93 3.16
N GLN A 72 -7.13 14.79 4.36
CA GLN A 72 -8.39 15.43 4.74
C GLN A 72 -8.25 16.96 4.67
N GLY A 73 -9.29 17.64 4.13
CA GLY A 73 -9.26 19.09 3.95
C GLY A 73 -8.36 19.61 2.82
N THR A 74 -7.69 18.75 2.06
CA THR A 74 -6.90 19.11 0.87
C THR A 74 -7.70 18.99 -0.42
N GLU A 75 -7.08 19.35 -1.56
CA GLU A 75 -7.69 19.19 -2.89
C GLU A 75 -8.03 17.72 -3.22
N TRP A 76 -7.34 16.76 -2.62
CA TRP A 76 -7.61 15.33 -2.79
C TRP A 76 -9.04 14.93 -2.40
N VAL A 77 -9.65 15.62 -1.45
CA VAL A 77 -11.04 15.36 -1.03
C VAL A 77 -12.03 15.64 -2.16
N LYS A 78 -11.71 16.52 -3.10
CA LYS A 78 -12.57 16.80 -4.26
C LYS A 78 -12.63 15.59 -5.20
N GLU A 79 -11.53 14.91 -5.37
CA GLU A 79 -11.41 13.71 -6.20
C GLU A 79 -11.84 12.46 -5.44
N TYR A 80 -11.47 12.38 -4.17
CA TYR A 80 -11.73 11.25 -3.28
C TYR A 80 -12.52 11.68 -2.03
N PRO A 81 -13.82 11.99 -2.15
CA PRO A 81 -14.62 12.47 -1.00
C PRO A 81 -14.70 11.49 0.16
N TRP A 82 -14.48 10.18 -0.09
CA TRP A 82 -14.47 9.14 0.92
C TRP A 82 -13.33 9.29 1.95
N LEU A 83 -12.30 10.08 1.66
CA LEU A 83 -11.25 10.40 2.64
C LEU A 83 -11.81 11.01 3.92
N GLU A 84 -12.89 11.81 3.82
CA GLU A 84 -13.56 12.40 4.98
C GLU A 84 -14.42 11.40 5.78
N LEU A 85 -14.65 10.20 5.25
CA LEU A 85 -15.42 9.14 5.91
C LEU A 85 -14.56 8.24 6.79
N LEU A 86 -13.24 8.37 6.70
CA LEU A 86 -12.27 7.57 7.43
C LEU A 86 -11.70 8.35 8.62
N PRO A 87 -11.27 7.65 9.69
CA PRO A 87 -10.60 8.31 10.80
C PRO A 87 -9.22 8.82 10.38
N GLY A 88 -8.86 10.03 10.85
CA GLY A 88 -7.62 10.70 10.47
C GLY A 88 -6.35 9.98 10.88
N GLU A 89 -6.40 9.10 11.89
CA GLU A 89 -5.28 8.26 12.32
C GLU A 89 -5.00 7.07 11.39
N ALA A 90 -5.89 6.78 10.46
CA ALA A 90 -5.67 5.72 9.48
C ALA A 90 -4.57 6.08 8.48
N VAL A 91 -3.86 5.07 8.01
CA VAL A 91 -2.89 5.19 6.93
C VAL A 91 -3.28 4.31 5.76
N GLY A 92 -3.04 4.80 4.55
CA GLY A 92 -3.22 4.05 3.30
C GLY A 92 -1.90 3.46 2.82
N VAL A 93 -1.98 2.36 2.09
CA VAL A 93 -0.85 1.67 1.48
C VAL A 93 -1.13 1.42 0.01
N ASP A 94 -0.16 1.69 -0.84
CA ASP A 94 -0.20 1.34 -2.26
C ASP A 94 1.06 0.58 -2.62
N LEU A 95 0.96 -0.42 -3.50
CA LEU A 95 2.12 -1.16 -3.99
C LEU A 95 1.97 -1.58 -5.44
N SER A 96 3.11 -1.73 -6.11
CA SER A 96 3.19 -2.35 -7.43
C SER A 96 4.50 -3.11 -7.62
N LEU A 97 4.40 -4.24 -8.30
CA LEU A 97 5.57 -5.05 -8.68
C LEU A 97 6.28 -4.42 -9.90
N ALA A 98 7.60 -4.44 -9.90
CA ALA A 98 8.39 -3.92 -11.02
C ALA A 98 8.11 -4.70 -12.31
N HIS A 99 8.03 -6.03 -12.23
CA HIS A 99 7.90 -6.90 -13.39
C HIS A 99 6.56 -7.65 -13.40
N PRO A 100 5.88 -7.71 -14.55
CA PRO A 100 4.62 -8.42 -14.68
C PRO A 100 4.77 -9.94 -14.47
N ASP A 101 5.93 -10.51 -14.76
CA ASP A 101 6.22 -11.95 -14.60
C ASP A 101 6.21 -12.42 -13.14
N GLU A 102 6.40 -11.50 -12.20
CA GLU A 102 6.37 -11.77 -10.75
C GLU A 102 4.96 -11.68 -10.17
N MET A 103 4.01 -11.19 -10.97
CA MET A 103 2.61 -11.09 -10.58
C MET A 103 2.00 -12.49 -10.42
N SER A 104 1.08 -12.63 -9.46
CA SER A 104 0.40 -13.90 -9.13
C SER A 104 1.31 -15.02 -8.57
N ARG A 105 2.57 -14.73 -8.27
CA ARG A 105 3.50 -15.65 -7.61
C ARG A 105 3.60 -15.47 -6.09
N GLY A 106 2.73 -14.63 -5.54
CA GLY A 106 2.64 -14.39 -4.10
C GLY A 106 3.64 -13.36 -3.56
N LEU A 107 4.51 -12.77 -4.39
CA LEU A 107 5.47 -11.76 -3.92
C LEU A 107 4.76 -10.52 -3.36
N GLY A 108 3.77 -9.98 -4.07
CA GLY A 108 2.99 -8.83 -3.61
C GLY A 108 2.31 -9.07 -2.26
N SER A 109 1.66 -10.23 -2.09
CA SER A 109 1.01 -10.60 -0.82
C SER A 109 2.02 -10.73 0.31
N LYS A 110 3.16 -11.37 0.08
CA LYS A 110 4.23 -11.49 1.09
C LYS A 110 4.81 -10.13 1.46
N THR A 111 5.06 -9.28 0.46
CA THR A 111 5.56 -7.91 0.66
C THR A 111 4.60 -7.11 1.52
N LEU A 112 3.31 -7.14 1.18
CA LEU A 112 2.27 -6.43 1.93
C LEU A 112 2.18 -6.94 3.38
N GLN A 113 2.24 -8.25 3.62
CA GLN A 113 2.26 -8.81 4.97
C GLN A 113 3.44 -8.31 5.81
N VAL A 114 4.65 -8.26 5.22
CA VAL A 114 5.83 -7.77 5.93
C VAL A 114 5.72 -6.27 6.19
N PHE A 115 5.20 -5.51 5.24
CA PHE A 115 5.02 -4.07 5.37
C PHE A 115 3.97 -3.71 6.43
N VAL A 116 2.83 -4.39 6.42
CA VAL A 116 1.80 -4.21 7.47
C VAL A 116 2.35 -4.51 8.85
N ARG A 117 3.14 -5.57 9.02
CA ARG A 117 3.81 -5.86 10.30
C ARG A 117 4.78 -4.74 10.71
N LYS A 118 5.50 -4.16 9.75
CA LYS A 118 6.35 -2.99 10.00
C LYS A 118 5.51 -1.82 10.48
N LEU A 119 4.44 -1.45 9.77
CA LEU A 119 3.56 -0.35 10.15
C LEU A 119 2.93 -0.55 11.53
N ARG A 120 2.53 -1.79 11.87
CA ARG A 120 2.00 -2.13 13.21
C ARG A 120 3.06 -1.91 14.30
N ARG A 121 4.31 -2.29 14.07
CA ARG A 121 5.43 -2.03 15.01
C ARG A 121 5.73 -0.54 15.15
N ASP A 122 5.54 0.22 14.07
CA ASP A 122 5.70 1.67 14.06
C ASP A 122 4.52 2.41 14.73
N GLY A 123 3.50 1.68 15.21
CA GLY A 123 2.38 2.21 16.00
C GLY A 123 1.09 2.49 15.21
N HIS A 124 1.05 2.18 13.91
CA HIS A 124 -0.16 2.36 13.12
C HIS A 124 -1.22 1.30 13.47
N THR A 125 -2.38 1.74 13.94
CA THR A 125 -3.48 0.87 14.38
C THR A 125 -4.50 0.62 13.29
N ARG A 126 -4.65 1.53 12.32
CA ARG A 126 -5.60 1.42 11.22
C ARG A 126 -4.88 1.55 9.89
N ILE A 127 -4.91 0.48 9.12
CA ILE A 127 -4.20 0.39 7.83
C ILE A 127 -5.21 0.01 6.77
N ILE A 128 -5.37 0.86 5.76
CA ILE A 128 -6.28 0.65 4.64
C ILE A 128 -5.53 0.46 3.33
N ILE A 129 -6.23 -0.09 2.35
CA ILE A 129 -5.83 -0.16 0.95
C ILE A 129 -7.07 0.06 0.10
N ASP A 130 -6.94 0.72 -1.05
CA ASP A 130 -8.07 1.16 -1.86
C ASP A 130 -7.96 0.71 -3.34
N PRO A 131 -7.94 -0.60 -3.61
CA PRO A 131 -7.85 -1.09 -4.98
C PRO A 131 -9.04 -0.67 -5.82
N ASP A 132 -8.81 -0.55 -7.12
CA ASP A 132 -9.90 -0.57 -8.10
C ASP A 132 -10.63 -1.93 -7.99
N PRO A 133 -11.97 -1.95 -7.84
CA PRO A 133 -12.73 -3.19 -7.72
C PRO A 133 -12.60 -4.10 -8.96
N GLY A 134 -12.27 -3.56 -10.12
CA GLY A 134 -11.94 -4.30 -11.34
C GLY A 134 -10.59 -5.02 -11.29
N ASN A 135 -9.71 -4.63 -10.39
CA ASN A 135 -8.43 -5.30 -10.16
C ASN A 135 -8.59 -6.53 -9.26
N HIS A 136 -9.32 -7.53 -9.74
CA HIS A 136 -9.66 -8.73 -8.97
C HIS A 136 -8.45 -9.48 -8.42
N ARG A 137 -7.30 -9.40 -9.11
CA ARG A 137 -6.06 -10.01 -8.64
C ARG A 137 -5.53 -9.30 -7.39
N ALA A 138 -5.51 -7.98 -7.39
CA ALA A 138 -5.09 -7.18 -6.24
C ALA A 138 -6.04 -7.42 -5.05
N VAL A 139 -7.35 -7.33 -5.27
CA VAL A 139 -8.37 -7.58 -4.23
C VAL A 139 -8.15 -8.94 -3.56
N ARG A 140 -8.03 -10.04 -4.35
CA ARG A 140 -7.76 -11.38 -3.80
C ARG A 140 -6.42 -11.46 -3.06
N ALA A 141 -5.39 -10.77 -3.53
CA ALA A 141 -4.11 -10.74 -2.85
C ALA A 141 -4.22 -10.04 -1.49
N TYR A 142 -4.98 -8.95 -1.41
CA TYR A 142 -5.19 -8.20 -0.18
C TYR A 142 -6.05 -8.98 0.83
N GLU A 143 -7.11 -9.63 0.37
CA GLU A 143 -7.92 -10.53 1.22
C GLU A 143 -7.07 -11.62 1.87
N LYS A 144 -6.16 -12.24 1.12
CA LYS A 144 -5.21 -13.26 1.64
C LYS A 144 -4.26 -12.72 2.69
N THR A 145 -4.03 -11.41 2.73
CA THR A 145 -3.15 -10.77 3.70
C THR A 145 -3.88 -10.22 4.91
N GLY A 146 -5.20 -10.42 5.00
CA GLY A 146 -6.02 -10.02 6.14
C GLY A 146 -6.76 -8.70 5.97
N PHE A 147 -6.75 -8.13 4.77
CA PHE A 147 -7.62 -6.98 4.46
C PHE A 147 -9.05 -7.46 4.19
N LYS A 148 -10.02 -6.70 4.68
CA LYS A 148 -11.44 -6.91 4.44
C LYS A 148 -12.09 -5.61 4.00
N VAL A 149 -13.07 -5.72 3.11
CA VAL A 149 -13.86 -4.57 2.66
C VAL A 149 -14.55 -3.93 3.87
N ILE A 150 -14.55 -2.60 3.92
CA ILE A 150 -15.34 -1.84 4.90
C ILE A 150 -16.77 -1.78 4.37
N ASP A 151 -17.66 -2.60 4.90
CA ASP A 151 -19.03 -2.77 4.40
C ASP A 151 -19.83 -1.46 4.40
N ASP A 152 -19.66 -0.62 5.42
CA ASP A 152 -20.35 0.67 5.55
C ASP A 152 -19.97 1.69 4.46
N LEU A 153 -18.88 1.45 3.74
CA LEU A 153 -18.42 2.30 2.65
C LEU A 153 -18.81 1.79 1.27
N ILE A 154 -19.39 0.61 1.15
CA ILE A 154 -19.82 0.04 -0.14
C ILE A 154 -20.83 0.98 -0.81
N GLY A 155 -20.56 1.34 -2.07
CA GLY A 155 -21.39 2.25 -2.86
C GLY A 155 -21.24 3.74 -2.49
N ARG A 156 -20.30 4.09 -1.60
CA ARG A 156 -20.06 5.47 -1.14
C ARG A 156 -18.70 6.04 -1.57
N THR A 157 -17.89 5.25 -2.24
CA THR A 157 -16.47 5.55 -2.52
C THR A 157 -16.15 5.62 -4.01
N GLY A 158 -17.18 5.79 -4.85
CA GLY A 158 -16.97 5.85 -6.31
C GLY A 158 -16.38 4.56 -6.85
N ASP A 159 -15.30 4.70 -7.61
CA ASP A 159 -14.59 3.58 -8.25
C ASP A 159 -13.52 2.93 -7.36
N SER A 160 -13.49 3.25 -6.07
CA SER A 160 -12.54 2.68 -5.10
C SER A 160 -13.22 1.66 -4.20
N LEU A 161 -12.54 0.57 -3.92
CA LEU A 161 -12.94 -0.40 -2.91
C LEU A 161 -12.06 -0.19 -1.67
N ILE A 162 -12.65 0.23 -0.55
CA ILE A 162 -11.86 0.49 0.66
C ILE A 162 -11.80 -0.77 1.51
N MET A 163 -10.59 -1.24 1.76
CA MET A 163 -10.32 -2.43 2.57
C MET A 163 -9.45 -2.06 3.77
N GLU A 164 -9.72 -2.65 4.93
CA GLU A 164 -8.96 -2.44 6.16
C GLU A 164 -8.32 -3.74 6.63
N HIS A 165 -7.07 -3.65 7.07
CA HIS A 165 -6.37 -4.80 7.62
C HIS A 165 -6.82 -5.11 9.04
N HIS A 166 -7.27 -6.35 9.24
CA HIS A 166 -7.62 -6.92 10.54
C HIS A 166 -6.52 -7.86 11.01
N VAL A 167 -6.09 -7.71 12.26
CA VAL A 167 -5.19 -8.68 12.89
C VAL A 167 -5.98 -9.97 13.09
N SER A 168 -5.47 -11.10 12.57
CA SER A 168 -6.06 -12.41 12.84
C SER A 168 -6.06 -12.64 14.35
N SER A 169 -7.21 -12.92 14.91
CA SER A 169 -7.37 -13.33 16.31
C SER A 169 -7.02 -14.80 16.50
N ASP A 170 -5.91 -15.27 15.91
CA ASP A 170 -5.39 -16.56 16.24
C ASP A 170 -4.86 -16.52 17.68
N PRO A 171 -5.32 -17.38 18.58
CA PRO A 171 -4.81 -17.42 19.94
C PRO A 171 -3.29 -17.71 19.87
N VAL A 172 -2.52 -16.86 20.52
CA VAL A 172 -1.10 -17.16 20.79
C VAL A 172 -1.07 -18.53 21.45
N PRO A 173 -0.35 -19.54 20.90
CA PRO A 173 -0.27 -20.83 21.57
C PRO A 173 0.28 -20.57 22.97
N ALA A 174 -0.47 -21.05 23.97
CA ALA A 174 -0.08 -20.96 25.36
C ALA A 174 1.34 -21.56 25.45
N LYS A 175 2.29 -20.81 26.00
CA LYS A 175 3.57 -21.39 26.39
C LYS A 175 3.26 -22.48 27.38
N ASP A 176 3.42 -23.74 26.96
CA ASP A 176 3.36 -24.88 27.84
C ASP A 176 4.35 -24.62 28.99
N GLY A 177 3.78 -24.52 30.17
CA GLY A 177 4.55 -24.33 31.38
C GLY A 177 5.53 -25.48 31.52
N MET A 178 6.82 -25.15 31.54
CA MET A 178 7.82 -26.04 32.11
C MET A 178 7.54 -26.12 33.60
N SER A 179 6.87 -27.18 34.00
CA SER A 179 6.86 -27.65 35.37
C SER A 179 8.14 -28.41 35.63
N SER A 180 8.85 -27.97 36.65
CA SER A 180 9.75 -28.67 37.56
C SER A 180 10.90 -29.45 36.98
#